data_873034c9cf272f287fedd2b526ae1b0b
#
_entry.id   873034c9cf272f287fedd2b526ae1b0b
#
_cell.length_a   1.000
_cell.length_b   1.000
_cell.length_c   1.000
_cell.angle_alpha   90.00
_cell.angle_beta   90.00
_cell.angle_gamma   90.00
#
_symmetry.space_group_name_H-M   'P 1'
#
loop_
_entity.id
_entity.type
_entity.pdbx_description
1 polymer ?
#
loop_
_entity_poly.entity_id
_entity_poly.type
_entity_poly.pdbx_seq_one_letter_code
_entity_poly.pdbx_strand_id
1 'polypeptide(L)'
;MLAQFREAQEAVGGRIKLHMGAELGECSFAPDVADSFLDDAPPLDFTIGSVHCYRTASGEVNDLTWITSTDPAVWYAACESYFEEMEKLIDWGRFQVLGHITLPLRWAKELRGVELDFDRYEEQLRHVMRRAIEKGLGIECNTNRGRLPLPDGKWLKMYHELGGELITLGSDAHTPEYISCAMEERQELLKDCGLRYFATYDRKKPIFHKI
;
A
#
# COMPACT_ATOMS: atom_id res chain seq x y z
N MET A 1 4.39 -7.79 19.59
CA MET A 1 5.24 -7.23 18.52
C MET A 1 6.72 -7.25 18.87
N LEU A 2 7.23 -6.50 19.86
CA LEU A 2 8.67 -6.36 20.15
C LEU A 2 9.37 -7.69 20.50
N ALA A 3 8.73 -8.56 21.29
CA ALA A 3 9.29 -9.88 21.66
C ALA A 3 9.48 -10.76 20.41
N GLN A 4 8.47 -10.87 19.56
CA GLN A 4 8.54 -11.65 18.31
C GLN A 4 9.60 -11.10 17.34
N PHE A 5 9.76 -9.77 17.28
CA PHE A 5 10.80 -9.16 16.47
C PHE A 5 12.20 -9.54 16.96
N ARG A 6 12.44 -9.55 18.28
CA ARG A 6 13.72 -9.98 18.88
C ARG A 6 14.00 -11.45 18.62
N GLU A 7 13.00 -12.32 18.78
CA GLU A 7 13.13 -13.74 18.45
C GLU A 7 13.50 -13.94 16.97
N ALA A 8 12.88 -13.19 16.07
CA ALA A 8 13.21 -13.23 14.65
C ALA A 8 14.65 -12.74 14.38
N GLN A 9 15.09 -11.64 15.03
CA GLN A 9 16.46 -11.14 14.91
C GLN A 9 17.50 -12.18 15.38
N GLU A 10 17.24 -12.86 16.48
CA GLU A 10 18.09 -13.94 16.99
C GLU A 10 18.14 -15.11 15.99
N ALA A 11 16.98 -15.53 15.47
CA ALA A 11 16.88 -16.64 14.52
C ALA A 11 17.63 -16.39 13.21
N VAL A 12 17.62 -15.17 12.69
CA VAL A 12 18.36 -14.85 11.45
C VAL A 12 19.86 -14.67 11.68
N GLY A 13 20.29 -14.45 12.94
CA GLY A 13 21.70 -14.43 13.34
C GLY A 13 22.55 -13.43 12.53
N GLY A 14 22.00 -12.29 12.16
CA GLY A 14 22.68 -11.24 11.37
C GLY A 14 22.86 -11.55 9.88
N ARG A 15 22.33 -12.67 9.37
CA ARG A 15 22.39 -13.02 7.93
C ARG A 15 21.56 -12.08 7.05
N ILE A 16 20.50 -11.52 7.61
CA ILE A 16 19.68 -10.48 7.01
C ILE A 16 19.41 -9.37 8.02
N LYS A 17 19.22 -8.15 7.54
CA LYS A 17 18.83 -7.03 8.39
C LYS A 17 17.30 -7.01 8.47
N LEU A 18 16.77 -7.14 9.67
CA LEU A 18 15.35 -7.00 9.93
C LEU A 18 15.04 -5.58 10.40
N HIS A 19 13.97 -5.01 9.84
CA HIS A 19 13.41 -3.75 10.27
C HIS A 19 12.01 -3.98 10.84
N MET A 20 11.65 -3.24 11.88
CA MET A 20 10.34 -3.33 12.49
C MET A 20 9.43 -2.27 11.89
N GLY A 21 8.33 -2.70 11.29
CA GLY A 21 7.33 -1.83 10.71
C GLY A 21 5.91 -2.20 11.14
N ALA A 22 4.96 -1.37 10.73
CA ALA A 22 3.54 -1.64 10.87
C ALA A 22 2.79 -1.18 9.64
N GLU A 23 1.81 -1.98 9.22
CA GLU A 23 0.76 -1.52 8.35
C GLU A 23 -0.36 -0.91 9.21
N LEU A 24 -0.72 0.31 8.90
CA LEU A 24 -1.73 1.10 9.59
C LEU A 24 -2.96 1.17 8.69
N GLY A 25 -3.86 0.22 8.90
CA GLY A 25 -5.14 0.18 8.20
C GLY A 25 -6.14 1.16 8.81
N GLU A 26 -7.02 1.69 7.96
CA GLU A 26 -8.23 2.42 8.36
C GLU A 26 -8.01 3.67 9.22
N CYS A 27 -6.81 4.27 9.21
CA CYS A 27 -6.51 5.46 10.00
C CYS A 27 -7.38 6.67 9.64
N SER A 28 -7.89 6.74 8.42
CA SER A 28 -8.85 7.77 7.97
C SER A 28 -10.19 7.71 8.71
N PHE A 29 -10.59 6.52 9.18
CA PHE A 29 -11.83 6.31 9.91
C PHE A 29 -11.70 6.55 11.42
N ALA A 30 -10.50 6.37 11.98
CA ALA A 30 -10.23 6.46 13.40
C ALA A 30 -8.82 7.08 13.68
N PRO A 31 -8.57 8.34 13.28
CA PRO A 31 -7.24 8.95 13.38
C PRO A 31 -6.73 9.03 14.83
N ASP A 32 -7.60 9.32 15.80
CA ASP A 32 -7.20 9.39 17.21
C ASP A 32 -6.70 8.04 17.76
N VAL A 33 -7.28 6.93 17.30
CA VAL A 33 -6.83 5.57 17.67
C VAL A 33 -5.47 5.28 17.03
N ALA A 34 -5.29 5.65 15.78
CA ALA A 34 -4.03 5.50 15.07
C ALA A 34 -2.92 6.35 15.70
N ASP A 35 -3.25 7.56 16.12
CA ASP A 35 -2.32 8.45 16.83
C ASP A 35 -1.88 7.84 18.17
N SER A 36 -2.84 7.37 18.97
CA SER A 36 -2.54 6.71 20.25
C SER A 36 -1.68 5.47 20.06
N PHE A 37 -1.96 4.66 19.03
CA PHE A 37 -1.13 3.49 18.72
C PHE A 37 0.31 3.89 18.39
N LEU A 38 0.50 4.92 17.55
CA LEU A 38 1.84 5.36 17.16
C LEU A 38 2.63 6.00 18.31
N ASP A 39 1.94 6.67 19.22
CA ASP A 39 2.56 7.31 20.39
C ASP A 39 3.02 6.28 21.43
N ASP A 40 2.29 5.15 21.54
CA ASP A 40 2.60 4.04 22.45
C ASP A 40 3.46 2.94 21.81
N ALA A 41 3.61 2.93 20.48
CA ALA A 41 4.36 1.89 19.77
C ALA A 41 5.86 1.95 20.08
N PRO A 42 6.55 0.79 20.09
CA PRO A 42 8.01 0.79 20.09
C PRO A 42 8.53 1.53 18.86
N PRO A 43 9.80 2.00 18.87
CA PRO A 43 10.36 2.65 17.69
C PRO A 43 10.21 1.80 16.44
N LEU A 44 9.43 2.29 15.47
CA LEU A 44 9.20 1.65 14.18
C LEU A 44 10.18 2.25 13.14
N ASP A 45 10.75 1.38 12.32
CA ASP A 45 11.59 1.77 11.20
C ASP A 45 10.74 2.27 10.02
N PHE A 46 9.53 1.72 9.88
CA PHE A 46 8.66 1.95 8.73
C PHE A 46 7.19 1.82 9.12
N THR A 47 6.35 2.67 8.54
CA THR A 47 4.90 2.53 8.58
C THR A 47 4.31 2.71 7.19
N ILE A 48 3.40 1.82 6.83
CA ILE A 48 2.62 1.89 5.60
C ILE A 48 1.18 2.23 5.97
N GLY A 49 0.59 3.19 5.27
CA GLY A 49 -0.81 3.57 5.45
C GLY A 49 -1.67 2.91 4.38
N SER A 50 -2.71 2.19 4.78
CA SER A 50 -3.54 1.41 3.87
C SER A 50 -5.03 1.68 4.08
N VAL A 51 -5.81 1.49 3.03
CA VAL A 51 -7.28 1.50 3.05
C VAL A 51 -7.77 0.13 2.59
N HIS A 52 -8.55 -0.54 3.43
CA HIS A 52 -9.19 -1.83 3.11
C HIS A 52 -10.70 -1.73 3.16
N CYS A 53 -11.21 -0.67 3.76
CA CYS A 53 -12.62 -0.43 3.99
C CYS A 53 -13.17 0.67 3.10
N TYR A 54 -14.48 0.67 2.95
CA TYR A 54 -15.23 1.70 2.27
C TYR A 54 -16.45 2.09 3.12
N ARG A 55 -16.98 3.28 2.87
CA ARG A 55 -18.20 3.76 3.50
C ARG A 55 -19.39 3.51 2.59
N THR A 56 -20.39 2.83 3.11
CA THR A 56 -21.65 2.60 2.38
C THR A 56 -22.46 3.89 2.25
N ALA A 57 -23.48 3.88 1.41
CA ALA A 57 -24.42 5.01 1.29
C ALA A 57 -25.17 5.31 2.61
N SER A 58 -25.32 4.33 3.51
CA SER A 58 -25.88 4.53 4.86
C SER A 58 -24.85 5.08 5.87
N GLY A 59 -23.56 5.21 5.47
CA GLY A 59 -22.48 5.70 6.33
C GLY A 59 -21.77 4.61 7.13
N GLU A 60 -22.16 3.35 6.98
CA GLU A 60 -21.49 2.21 7.62
C GLU A 60 -20.11 1.96 6.99
N VAL A 61 -19.14 1.55 7.79
CA VAL A 61 -17.79 1.18 7.32
C VAL A 61 -17.73 -0.33 7.16
N ASN A 62 -17.46 -0.78 5.93
CA ASN A 62 -17.37 -2.19 5.59
C ASN A 62 -16.04 -2.50 4.92
N ASP A 63 -15.48 -3.67 5.21
CA ASP A 63 -14.31 -4.19 4.52
C ASP A 63 -14.66 -4.55 3.05
N LEU A 64 -13.76 -4.25 2.13
CA LEU A 64 -13.92 -4.58 0.70
C LEU A 64 -14.15 -6.08 0.46
N THR A 65 -13.57 -6.94 1.31
CA THR A 65 -13.74 -8.40 1.21
C THR A 65 -15.18 -8.86 1.54
N TRP A 66 -15.96 -8.02 2.23
CA TRP A 66 -17.36 -8.33 2.56
C TRP A 66 -18.32 -8.06 1.40
N ILE A 67 -17.88 -7.42 0.33
CA ILE A 67 -18.71 -7.24 -0.87
C ILE A 67 -18.99 -8.62 -1.47
N THR A 68 -20.25 -9.04 -1.45
CA THR A 68 -20.70 -10.33 -2.02
C THR A 68 -21.24 -10.21 -3.43
N SER A 69 -21.48 -8.98 -3.90
CA SER A 69 -22.05 -8.71 -5.22
C SER A 69 -21.06 -8.99 -6.35
N THR A 70 -21.59 -9.56 -7.45
CA THR A 70 -20.90 -9.68 -8.74
C THR A 70 -21.24 -8.54 -9.70
N ASP A 71 -22.08 -7.58 -9.27
CA ASP A 71 -22.40 -6.39 -10.07
C ASP A 71 -21.25 -5.38 -9.97
N PRO A 72 -20.59 -5.02 -11.08
CA PRO A 72 -19.53 -4.01 -11.08
C PRO A 72 -19.95 -2.67 -10.50
N ALA A 73 -21.25 -2.28 -10.59
CA ALA A 73 -21.72 -1.02 -10.05
C ALA A 73 -21.53 -0.90 -8.53
N VAL A 74 -21.70 -2.01 -7.79
CA VAL A 74 -21.47 -2.05 -6.34
C VAL A 74 -20.00 -1.82 -6.02
N TRP A 75 -19.10 -2.44 -6.79
CA TRP A 75 -17.66 -2.25 -6.63
C TRP A 75 -17.21 -0.85 -6.98
N TYR A 76 -17.79 -0.25 -8.04
CA TYR A 76 -17.48 1.14 -8.38
C TYR A 76 -17.92 2.12 -7.30
N ALA A 77 -19.08 1.91 -6.68
CA ALA A 77 -19.52 2.73 -5.54
C ALA A 77 -18.56 2.60 -4.33
N ALA A 78 -18.04 1.39 -4.08
CA ALA A 78 -17.03 1.17 -3.05
C ALA A 78 -15.69 1.86 -3.41
N CYS A 79 -15.29 1.87 -4.69
CA CYS A 79 -14.09 2.56 -5.15
C CYS A 79 -14.16 4.08 -4.96
N GLU A 80 -15.31 4.71 -5.20
CA GLU A 80 -15.46 6.15 -4.93
C GLU A 80 -15.13 6.47 -3.46
N SER A 81 -15.76 5.73 -2.54
CA SER A 81 -15.47 5.89 -1.11
C SER A 81 -14.01 5.54 -0.75
N TYR A 82 -13.44 4.52 -1.38
CA TYR A 82 -12.05 4.10 -1.17
C TYR A 82 -11.07 5.25 -1.49
N PHE A 83 -11.27 5.97 -2.59
CA PHE A 83 -10.44 7.12 -2.95
C PHE A 83 -10.63 8.30 -1.98
N GLU A 84 -11.85 8.57 -1.54
CA GLU A 84 -12.12 9.60 -0.52
C GLU A 84 -11.38 9.29 0.80
N GLU A 85 -11.40 8.03 1.24
CA GLU A 85 -10.70 7.62 2.45
C GLU A 85 -9.18 7.66 2.28
N MET A 86 -8.67 7.38 1.08
CA MET A 86 -7.25 7.51 0.78
C MET A 86 -6.78 8.97 0.85
N GLU A 87 -7.58 9.93 0.40
CA GLU A 87 -7.28 11.35 0.56
C GLU A 87 -7.22 11.79 2.03
N LYS A 88 -8.18 11.33 2.85
CA LYS A 88 -8.17 11.58 4.30
C LYS A 88 -6.95 10.94 4.97
N LEU A 89 -6.56 9.74 4.55
CA LEU A 89 -5.35 9.06 5.02
C LEU A 89 -4.09 9.88 4.69
N ILE A 90 -3.98 10.43 3.48
CA ILE A 90 -2.89 11.33 3.08
C ILE A 90 -2.90 12.61 3.94
N ASP A 91 -4.07 13.14 4.26
CA ASP A 91 -4.17 14.33 5.12
C ASP A 91 -3.69 14.06 6.54
N TRP A 92 -4.02 12.90 7.11
CA TRP A 92 -3.49 12.46 8.39
C TRP A 92 -1.96 12.30 8.36
N GLY A 93 -1.40 11.63 7.35
CA GLY A 93 0.01 11.70 6.93
C GLY A 93 1.05 11.16 7.92
N ARG A 94 0.68 10.42 8.98
CA ARG A 94 1.63 9.88 9.97
C ARG A 94 2.20 8.51 9.57
N PHE A 95 2.50 8.31 8.29
CA PHE A 95 3.09 7.11 7.71
C PHE A 95 4.11 7.50 6.62
N GLN A 96 4.83 6.56 6.06
CA GLN A 96 5.85 6.82 5.03
C GLN A 96 5.36 6.52 3.62
N VAL A 97 4.53 5.50 3.44
CA VAL A 97 4.16 4.99 2.12
C VAL A 97 2.69 4.58 2.10
N LEU A 98 1.98 4.90 1.02
CA LEU A 98 0.64 4.36 0.74
C LEU A 98 0.74 2.92 0.27
N GLY A 99 0.08 2.01 0.93
CA GLY A 99 -0.03 0.60 0.56
C GLY A 99 -0.97 0.39 -0.63
N HIS A 100 -0.63 -0.56 -1.48
CA HIS A 100 -1.47 -1.19 -2.53
C HIS A 100 -2.66 -0.34 -3.05
N ILE A 101 -2.41 0.87 -3.52
CA ILE A 101 -3.41 1.91 -3.85
C ILE A 101 -4.49 1.51 -4.88
N THR A 102 -4.38 0.34 -5.50
CA THR A 102 -5.38 -0.22 -6.41
C THR A 102 -5.98 -1.54 -5.87
N LEU A 103 -6.00 -1.73 -4.55
CA LEU A 103 -6.47 -2.94 -3.89
C LEU A 103 -7.88 -3.42 -4.31
N PRO A 104 -8.87 -2.54 -4.60
CA PRO A 104 -10.18 -3.00 -5.05
C PRO A 104 -10.14 -3.89 -6.30
N LEU A 105 -9.17 -3.69 -7.21
CA LEU A 105 -8.98 -4.54 -8.40
C LEU A 105 -8.75 -6.01 -8.01
N ARG A 106 -7.90 -6.21 -6.99
CA ARG A 106 -7.59 -7.56 -6.48
C ARG A 106 -8.83 -8.24 -5.93
N TRP A 107 -9.54 -7.60 -5.00
CA TRP A 107 -10.65 -8.23 -4.30
C TRP A 107 -11.86 -8.46 -5.20
N ALA A 108 -12.18 -7.52 -6.09
CA ALA A 108 -13.23 -7.71 -7.10
C ALA A 108 -12.93 -8.94 -7.96
N LYS A 109 -11.71 -9.05 -8.46
CA LYS A 109 -11.29 -10.17 -9.31
C LYS A 109 -11.20 -11.48 -8.54
N GLU A 110 -10.45 -11.52 -7.43
CA GLU A 110 -10.13 -12.76 -6.72
C GLU A 110 -11.34 -13.36 -6.00
N LEU A 111 -12.19 -12.52 -5.41
CA LEU A 111 -13.32 -12.99 -4.62
C LEU A 111 -14.61 -13.19 -5.43
N ARG A 112 -14.79 -12.42 -6.50
CA ARG A 112 -16.08 -12.36 -7.23
C ARG A 112 -15.94 -12.55 -8.73
N GLY A 113 -14.73 -12.62 -9.28
CA GLY A 113 -14.50 -12.71 -10.73
C GLY A 113 -14.90 -11.43 -11.48
N VAL A 114 -15.04 -10.29 -10.78
CA VAL A 114 -15.44 -9.02 -11.36
C VAL A 114 -14.20 -8.29 -11.89
N GLU A 115 -14.23 -7.96 -13.18
CA GLU A 115 -13.22 -7.08 -13.80
C GLU A 115 -13.67 -5.63 -13.67
N LEU A 116 -12.81 -4.81 -13.06
CA LEU A 116 -13.05 -3.38 -12.93
C LEU A 116 -12.15 -2.62 -13.92
N ASP A 117 -12.73 -1.68 -14.63
CA ASP A 117 -12.00 -0.72 -15.44
C ASP A 117 -11.56 0.44 -14.56
N PHE A 118 -10.27 0.44 -14.16
CA PHE A 118 -9.71 1.51 -13.35
C PHE A 118 -9.26 2.74 -14.16
N ASP A 119 -9.32 2.68 -15.49
CA ASP A 119 -9.04 3.85 -16.34
C ASP A 119 -10.02 4.98 -16.07
N ARG A 120 -11.23 4.65 -15.65
CA ARG A 120 -12.23 5.64 -15.20
C ARG A 120 -11.83 6.44 -13.96
N TYR A 121 -10.85 5.94 -13.19
CA TYR A 121 -10.30 6.59 -11.98
C TYR A 121 -8.92 7.22 -12.23
N GLU A 122 -8.56 7.44 -13.49
CA GLU A 122 -7.24 8.00 -13.82
C GLU A 122 -6.99 9.34 -13.14
N GLU A 123 -7.97 10.23 -13.12
CA GLU A 123 -7.82 11.54 -12.47
C GLU A 123 -7.76 11.44 -10.94
N GLN A 124 -8.51 10.54 -10.32
CA GLN A 124 -8.45 10.31 -8.88
C GLN A 124 -7.10 9.73 -8.49
N LEU A 125 -6.59 8.72 -9.21
CA LEU A 125 -5.27 8.15 -8.97
C LEU A 125 -4.18 9.18 -9.18
N ARG A 126 -4.27 9.99 -10.22
CA ARG A 126 -3.36 11.09 -10.49
C ARG A 126 -3.36 12.10 -9.34
N HIS A 127 -4.53 12.44 -8.83
CA HIS A 127 -4.69 13.35 -7.70
C HIS A 127 -4.06 12.77 -6.42
N VAL A 128 -4.41 11.54 -6.06
CA VAL A 128 -3.85 10.82 -4.90
C VAL A 128 -2.32 10.77 -4.96
N MET A 129 -1.75 10.36 -6.11
CA MET A 129 -0.30 10.28 -6.28
C MET A 129 0.36 11.66 -6.15
N ARG A 130 -0.21 12.70 -6.76
CA ARG A 130 0.32 14.07 -6.65
C ARG A 130 0.32 14.54 -5.20
N ARG A 131 -0.78 14.33 -4.49
CA ARG A 131 -0.89 14.70 -3.08
C ARG A 131 0.10 13.93 -2.19
N ALA A 132 0.30 12.63 -2.45
CA ALA A 132 1.31 11.85 -1.75
C ALA A 132 2.71 12.44 -1.98
N ILE A 133 3.08 12.73 -3.23
CA ILE A 133 4.37 13.35 -3.60
C ILE A 133 4.55 14.70 -2.89
N GLU A 134 3.55 15.58 -2.94
CA GLU A 134 3.58 16.91 -2.30
C GLU A 134 3.78 16.83 -0.78
N LYS A 135 3.27 15.78 -0.14
CA LYS A 135 3.44 15.51 1.29
C LYS A 135 4.75 14.75 1.63
N GLY A 136 5.54 14.39 0.63
CA GLY A 136 6.76 13.59 0.82
C GLY A 136 6.49 12.14 1.17
N LEU A 137 5.28 11.63 0.88
CA LEU A 137 4.90 10.24 1.03
C LEU A 137 5.25 9.47 -0.24
N GLY A 138 5.62 8.19 -0.06
CA GLY A 138 5.82 7.25 -1.17
C GLY A 138 4.56 6.44 -1.48
N ILE A 139 4.70 5.57 -2.48
CA ILE A 139 3.73 4.51 -2.76
C ILE A 139 4.42 3.13 -2.71
N GLU A 140 3.64 2.11 -2.46
CA GLU A 140 4.10 0.74 -2.56
C GLU A 140 3.87 0.19 -3.97
N CYS A 141 4.85 -0.54 -4.51
CA CYS A 141 4.63 -1.52 -5.56
C CYS A 141 4.43 -2.89 -4.87
N ASN A 142 3.18 -3.21 -4.56
CA ASN A 142 2.83 -4.50 -3.95
C ASN A 142 2.90 -5.60 -4.99
N THR A 143 3.61 -6.69 -4.69
CA THR A 143 3.83 -7.78 -5.65
C THR A 143 2.60 -8.62 -5.92
N ASN A 144 1.59 -8.52 -5.04
CA ASN A 144 0.32 -9.25 -5.15
C ASN A 144 0.53 -10.75 -5.41
N ARG A 145 1.44 -11.38 -4.66
CA ARG A 145 1.78 -12.80 -4.78
C ARG A 145 2.19 -13.22 -6.20
N GLY A 146 2.90 -12.35 -6.92
CA GLY A 146 3.33 -12.58 -8.31
C GLY A 146 2.26 -12.35 -9.39
N ARG A 147 1.06 -11.90 -9.00
CA ARG A 147 -0.02 -11.54 -9.93
C ARG A 147 0.15 -10.10 -10.45
N LEU A 148 -0.93 -9.51 -10.97
CA LEU A 148 -0.92 -8.09 -11.34
C LEU A 148 -0.53 -7.25 -10.11
N PRO A 149 0.55 -6.43 -10.20
CA PRO A 149 0.98 -5.62 -9.05
C PRO A 149 -0.04 -4.53 -8.71
N LEU A 150 0.04 -4.05 -7.48
CA LEU A 150 -0.83 -3.00 -6.98
C LEU A 150 -0.01 -1.78 -6.53
N PRO A 151 0.05 -0.73 -7.36
CA PRO A 151 -0.54 -0.57 -8.68
C PRO A 151 0.26 -1.26 -9.79
N ASP A 152 -0.37 -1.42 -10.97
CA ASP A 152 0.27 -1.98 -12.16
C ASP A 152 1.19 -0.97 -12.89
N GLY A 153 1.82 -1.43 -13.98
CA GLY A 153 2.79 -0.64 -14.74
C GLY A 153 2.25 0.67 -15.31
N LYS A 154 0.96 0.74 -15.68
CA LYS A 154 0.34 1.98 -16.15
C LYS A 154 0.42 3.06 -15.08
N TRP A 155 0.02 2.72 -13.86
CA TRP A 155 -0.04 3.67 -12.76
C TRP A 155 1.34 3.96 -12.15
N LEU A 156 2.25 2.98 -12.15
CA LEU A 156 3.64 3.18 -11.75
C LEU A 156 4.35 4.18 -12.68
N LYS A 157 4.10 4.09 -14.00
CA LYS A 157 4.62 5.04 -14.97
C LYS A 157 4.04 6.44 -14.74
N MET A 158 2.72 6.54 -14.50
CA MET A 158 2.09 7.82 -14.14
C MET A 158 2.71 8.42 -12.88
N TYR A 159 2.97 7.63 -11.84
CA TYR A 159 3.63 8.09 -10.63
C TYR A 159 5.00 8.70 -10.91
N HIS A 160 5.82 8.01 -11.73
CA HIS A 160 7.11 8.53 -12.17
C HIS A 160 6.98 9.82 -12.99
N GLU A 161 6.05 9.89 -13.95
CA GLU A 161 5.78 11.08 -14.76
C GLU A 161 5.32 12.30 -13.92
N LEU A 162 4.68 12.07 -12.78
CA LEU A 162 4.32 13.10 -11.80
C LEU A 162 5.51 13.56 -10.93
N GLY A 163 6.69 12.97 -11.09
CA GLY A 163 7.88 13.25 -10.30
C GLY A 163 8.01 12.41 -9.04
N GLY A 164 7.23 11.33 -8.91
CA GLY A 164 7.34 10.39 -7.81
C GLY A 164 8.59 9.53 -7.93
N GLU A 165 9.40 9.51 -6.87
CA GLU A 165 10.64 8.71 -6.79
C GLU A 165 10.66 7.80 -5.56
N LEU A 166 9.82 8.07 -4.58
CA LEU A 166 9.78 7.33 -3.32
C LEU A 166 8.82 6.14 -3.44
N ILE A 167 9.36 4.98 -3.83
CA ILE A 167 8.59 3.75 -4.01
C ILE A 167 9.23 2.60 -3.25
N THR A 168 8.40 1.77 -2.60
CA THR A 168 8.82 0.54 -1.93
C THR A 168 8.36 -0.68 -2.70
N LEU A 169 9.02 -1.81 -2.46
CA LEU A 169 8.57 -3.13 -2.91
C LEU A 169 8.02 -3.89 -1.71
N GLY A 170 6.78 -4.35 -1.79
CA GLY A 170 6.12 -5.10 -0.73
C GLY A 170 5.56 -6.43 -1.24
N SER A 171 5.86 -7.53 -0.55
CA SER A 171 5.22 -8.82 -0.87
C SER A 171 3.91 -9.02 -0.15
N ASP A 172 3.64 -8.25 0.91
CA ASP A 172 2.45 -8.39 1.75
C ASP A 172 2.23 -9.86 2.18
N ALA A 173 3.34 -10.50 2.59
CA ALA A 173 3.36 -11.92 2.86
C ALA A 173 2.69 -12.23 4.19
N HIS A 174 1.56 -12.93 4.15
CA HIS A 174 0.85 -13.47 5.31
C HIS A 174 1.23 -14.93 5.60
N THR A 175 1.96 -15.56 4.68
CA THR A 175 2.50 -16.91 4.81
C THR A 175 3.93 -16.97 4.28
N PRO A 176 4.78 -17.89 4.77
CA PRO A 176 6.20 -17.96 4.41
C PRO A 176 6.48 -18.09 2.92
N GLU A 177 5.60 -18.73 2.17
CA GLU A 177 5.76 -18.98 0.73
C GLU A 177 5.72 -17.69 -0.12
N TYR A 178 5.11 -16.63 0.40
CA TYR A 178 5.03 -15.33 -0.30
C TYR A 178 6.10 -14.33 0.13
N ILE A 179 6.96 -14.67 1.08
CA ILE A 179 8.07 -13.79 1.46
C ILE A 179 8.97 -13.57 0.25
N SER A 180 9.19 -12.31 -0.11
CA SER A 180 9.97 -11.88 -1.29
C SER A 180 9.41 -12.37 -2.64
N CYS A 181 8.15 -12.79 -2.71
CA CYS A 181 7.53 -13.26 -3.95
C CYS A 181 7.57 -12.16 -5.01
N ALA A 182 8.05 -12.50 -6.22
CA ALA A 182 8.10 -11.65 -7.41
C ALA A 182 8.88 -10.32 -7.25
N MET A 183 9.82 -10.23 -6.31
CA MET A 183 10.59 -8.98 -6.09
C MET A 183 11.47 -8.62 -7.29
N GLU A 184 12.10 -9.60 -7.94
CA GLU A 184 12.97 -9.35 -9.10
C GLU A 184 12.15 -8.85 -10.29
N GLU A 185 11.03 -9.49 -10.57
CA GLU A 185 10.11 -9.09 -11.65
C GLU A 185 9.54 -7.67 -11.43
N ARG A 186 9.34 -7.28 -10.17
CA ARG A 186 8.87 -5.92 -9.87
C ARG A 186 9.98 -4.89 -9.99
N GLN A 187 11.23 -5.23 -9.72
CA GLN A 187 12.35 -4.35 -10.02
C GLN A 187 12.48 -4.09 -11.52
N GLU A 188 12.35 -5.11 -12.36
CA GLU A 188 12.33 -4.93 -13.81
C GLU A 188 11.15 -4.07 -14.27
N LEU A 189 9.94 -4.30 -13.71
CA LEU A 189 8.79 -3.46 -13.99
C LEU A 189 9.02 -1.98 -13.62
N LEU A 190 9.64 -1.71 -12.47
CA LEU A 190 9.98 -0.33 -12.07
C LEU A 190 10.94 0.33 -13.07
N LYS A 191 11.95 -0.42 -13.57
CA LYS A 191 12.84 0.08 -14.64
C LYS A 191 12.07 0.42 -15.91
N ASP A 192 11.17 -0.46 -16.33
CA ASP A 192 10.34 -0.26 -17.53
C ASP A 192 9.42 0.97 -17.38
N CYS A 193 9.04 1.30 -16.16
CA CYS A 193 8.29 2.51 -15.82
C CYS A 193 9.16 3.77 -15.71
N GLY A 194 10.49 3.67 -15.82
CA GLY A 194 11.44 4.78 -15.75
C GLY A 194 12.03 5.05 -14.36
N LEU A 195 11.65 4.29 -13.35
CA LEU A 195 12.20 4.38 -12.00
C LEU A 195 13.61 3.73 -11.96
N ARG A 196 14.51 4.30 -11.18
CA ARG A 196 15.90 3.84 -11.08
C ARG A 196 16.26 3.29 -9.71
N TYR A 197 15.39 3.48 -8.75
CA TYR A 197 15.59 3.12 -7.36
C TYR A 197 14.28 2.64 -6.76
N PHE A 198 14.37 1.77 -5.76
CA PHE A 198 13.33 1.57 -4.77
C PHE A 198 13.89 1.91 -3.38
N ALA A 199 13.02 2.11 -2.40
CA ALA A 199 13.41 2.48 -1.05
C ALA A 199 13.10 1.36 -0.04
N THR A 200 13.99 1.22 0.95
CA THR A 200 13.70 0.62 2.25
C THR A 200 13.80 1.70 3.32
N TYR A 201 13.46 1.38 4.56
CA TYR A 201 13.47 2.37 5.63
C TYR A 201 14.28 1.91 6.85
N ASP A 202 14.98 2.84 7.48
CA ASP A 202 15.63 2.69 8.77
C ASP A 202 15.28 3.92 9.62
N ARG A 203 14.61 3.72 10.74
CA ARG A 203 14.14 4.79 11.63
C ARG A 203 13.37 5.89 10.88
N LYS A 204 12.42 5.48 10.06
CA LYS A 204 11.55 6.32 9.22
C LYS A 204 12.29 7.13 8.14
N LYS A 205 13.56 6.83 7.87
CA LYS A 205 14.34 7.49 6.81
C LYS A 205 14.49 6.54 5.62
N PRO A 206 14.20 7.00 4.39
CA PRO A 206 14.36 6.18 3.21
C PRO A 206 15.82 5.92 2.88
N ILE A 207 16.12 4.70 2.47
CA ILE A 207 17.40 4.26 1.94
C ILE A 207 17.14 3.78 0.52
N PHE A 208 17.72 4.46 -0.46
CA PHE A 208 17.50 4.15 -1.87
C PHE A 208 18.44 3.05 -2.34
N HIS A 209 17.88 2.06 -3.03
CA HIS A 209 18.58 0.95 -3.66
C HIS A 209 18.43 1.08 -5.16
N LYS A 210 19.56 1.07 -5.87
CA LYS A 210 19.56 1.09 -7.34
C LYS A 210 19.07 -0.25 -7.88
N ILE A 211 18.19 -0.21 -8.88
CA ILE A 211 17.68 -1.36 -9.62
C ILE A 211 18.29 -1.46 -11.01
#